data_7c1bcb891131b9b3c401d8598398b096
#
_entry.id   7c1bcb891131b9b3c401d8598398b096
#
_cell.length_a   1.000
_cell.length_b   1.000
_cell.length_c   1.000
_cell.angle_alpha   90.00
_cell.angle_beta   90.00
_cell.angle_gamma   90.00
#
_symmetry.space_group_name_H-M   'P 1'
#
loop_
_entity.id
_entity.type
_entity.pdbx_description
1 polymer ?
#
loop_
_entity_poly.entity_id
_entity_poly.type
_entity_poly.pdbx_seq_one_letter_code
_entity_poly.pdbx_strand_id
1 'polypeptide(L)'
;NVIATSPPKDSNGANPIIIYTANLCGADVIMNIGGIGAIGALAYGCFGNPEVDMIVGPGNKFVAESKRILFGKVGIDLFAGPTEIGIIADHTADKEIIAYDLVGQAEHGPDSPAWLYTTDKSLCDYVMKRVPEIIQELPEHNRNNADAAWRDYGEVIMCDTKEEMMKVSDEYAPEHLEVQAENLDWYLKNLKNYGSLFLGEETTVAYGDKCSGPNHILPTKGAGKYTGGLYVGKFIKTVTYQ
;
A
#
# COMPACT_ATOMS: atom_id res chain seq x y z
N ASN A 1 -14.52 18.69 -12.65
CA ASN A 1 -15.31 18.42 -11.44
C ASN A 1 -14.68 17.25 -10.68
N VAL A 2 -14.64 17.37 -9.36
CA VAL A 2 -14.13 16.34 -8.46
C VAL A 2 -15.30 15.77 -7.65
N ILE A 3 -15.53 14.47 -7.80
CA ILE A 3 -16.55 13.75 -7.02
C ILE A 3 -15.81 12.87 -5.99
N ALA A 4 -15.98 13.19 -4.72
CA ALA A 4 -15.46 12.37 -3.62
C ALA A 4 -16.50 11.33 -3.20
N THR A 5 -16.07 10.09 -2.92
CA THR A 5 -16.95 9.03 -2.43
C THR A 5 -16.44 8.48 -1.11
N SER A 6 -17.33 8.22 -0.18
CA SER A 6 -17.04 7.52 1.07
C SER A 6 -18.22 6.66 1.48
N PRO A 7 -18.01 5.41 1.92
CA PRO A 7 -19.11 4.60 2.44
C PRO A 7 -19.72 5.27 3.69
N PRO A 8 -21.02 5.03 3.95
CA PRO A 8 -21.63 5.47 5.18
C PRO A 8 -20.95 4.80 6.39
N LYS A 9 -20.67 5.60 7.42
CA LYS A 9 -20.16 5.12 8.71
C LYS A 9 -21.29 4.52 9.55
N ASP A 10 -22.43 5.17 9.51
CA ASP A 10 -23.64 4.82 10.24
C ASP A 10 -24.89 5.36 9.52
N SER A 11 -26.05 5.34 10.18
CA SER A 11 -27.32 5.84 9.63
C SER A 11 -27.31 7.34 9.29
N ASN A 12 -26.35 8.11 9.80
CA ASN A 12 -26.22 9.55 9.54
C ASN A 12 -25.34 9.84 8.30
N GLY A 13 -24.69 8.82 7.75
CA GLY A 13 -23.88 8.94 6.54
C GLY A 13 -22.40 8.68 6.73
N ALA A 14 -21.57 9.24 5.83
CA ALA A 14 -20.13 9.10 5.87
C ALA A 14 -19.51 9.79 7.11
N ASN A 15 -18.29 9.40 7.43
CA ASN A 15 -17.56 10.02 8.55
C ASN A 15 -17.47 11.54 8.38
N PRO A 16 -17.91 12.36 9.37
CA PRO A 16 -17.89 13.81 9.26
C PRO A 16 -16.52 14.41 8.96
N ILE A 17 -15.44 13.78 9.42
CA ILE A 17 -14.07 14.22 9.13
C ILE A 17 -13.77 14.07 7.64
N ILE A 18 -14.19 12.97 7.01
CA ILE A 18 -14.01 12.76 5.57
C ILE A 18 -14.79 13.78 4.78
N ILE A 19 -16.07 14.03 5.14
CA ILE A 19 -16.91 15.04 4.49
C ILE A 19 -16.28 16.43 4.60
N TYR A 20 -15.85 16.82 5.80
CA TYR A 20 -15.21 18.11 6.04
C TYR A 20 -13.93 18.26 5.20
N THR A 21 -13.07 17.24 5.21
CA THR A 21 -11.81 17.27 4.46
C THR A 21 -12.05 17.30 2.95
N ALA A 22 -12.97 16.51 2.42
CA ALA A 22 -13.33 16.54 1.01
C ALA A 22 -13.82 17.93 0.58
N ASN A 23 -14.67 18.57 1.39
CA ASN A 23 -15.13 19.94 1.14
C ASN A 23 -13.98 20.95 1.21
N LEU A 24 -13.10 20.84 2.23
CA LEU A 24 -11.93 21.70 2.38
C LEU A 24 -10.97 21.59 1.18
N CYS A 25 -10.82 20.37 0.63
CA CYS A 25 -10.00 20.12 -0.55
C CYS A 25 -10.69 20.49 -1.87
N GLY A 26 -11.90 21.02 -1.84
CA GLY A 26 -12.59 21.53 -3.03
C GLY A 26 -13.31 20.47 -3.86
N ALA A 27 -13.79 19.38 -3.25
CA ALA A 27 -14.67 18.44 -3.93
C ALA A 27 -16.00 19.13 -4.31
N ASP A 28 -16.40 19.03 -5.58
CA ASP A 28 -17.66 19.62 -6.09
C ASP A 28 -18.87 18.82 -5.61
N VAL A 29 -18.71 17.50 -5.46
CA VAL A 29 -19.76 16.58 -5.01
C VAL A 29 -19.17 15.59 -4.02
N ILE A 30 -19.93 15.27 -2.97
CA ILE A 30 -19.61 14.22 -2.01
C ILE A 30 -20.72 13.18 -2.06
N MET A 31 -20.39 11.97 -2.51
CA MET A 31 -21.32 10.85 -2.60
C MET A 31 -21.14 9.92 -1.39
N ASN A 32 -22.21 9.73 -0.65
CA ASN A 32 -22.24 8.84 0.52
C ASN A 32 -22.48 7.38 0.10
N ILE A 33 -21.53 6.84 -0.65
CA ILE A 33 -21.54 5.48 -1.17
C ILE A 33 -20.11 4.97 -1.29
N GLY A 34 -19.89 3.67 -1.08
CA GLY A 34 -18.57 3.04 -1.18
C GLY A 34 -18.59 1.72 -1.96
N GLY A 35 -17.45 1.07 -2.01
CA GLY A 35 -17.30 -0.24 -2.64
C GLY A 35 -17.60 -0.24 -4.15
N ILE A 36 -18.04 -1.39 -4.65
CA ILE A 36 -18.41 -1.59 -6.07
C ILE A 36 -19.48 -0.60 -6.54
N GLY A 37 -20.45 -0.29 -5.65
CA GLY A 37 -21.53 0.65 -5.94
C GLY A 37 -21.02 2.05 -6.28
N ALA A 38 -20.00 2.54 -5.56
CA ALA A 38 -19.36 3.83 -5.85
C ALA A 38 -18.68 3.81 -7.22
N ILE A 39 -17.90 2.76 -7.50
CA ILE A 39 -17.19 2.61 -8.78
C ILE A 39 -18.15 2.59 -9.96
N GLY A 40 -19.24 1.81 -9.84
CA GLY A 40 -20.29 1.78 -10.87
C GLY A 40 -21.01 3.12 -11.04
N ALA A 41 -21.36 3.78 -9.92
CA ALA A 41 -22.05 5.06 -9.94
C ALA A 41 -21.21 6.16 -10.61
N LEU A 42 -19.90 6.20 -10.36
CA LEU A 42 -18.97 7.12 -11.01
C LEU A 42 -18.83 6.83 -12.50
N ALA A 43 -18.66 5.56 -12.86
CA ALA A 43 -18.40 5.16 -14.25
C ALA A 43 -19.62 5.34 -15.18
N TYR A 44 -20.84 5.30 -14.64
CA TYR A 44 -22.08 5.36 -15.41
C TYR A 44 -22.95 6.60 -15.14
N GLY A 45 -22.47 7.52 -14.33
CA GLY A 45 -23.17 8.78 -14.09
C GLY A 45 -24.48 8.62 -13.35
N CYS A 46 -24.46 8.00 -12.16
CA CYS A 46 -25.65 7.80 -11.35
C CYS A 46 -25.91 8.93 -10.35
N PHE A 47 -27.12 8.96 -9.78
CA PHE A 47 -27.55 9.90 -8.74
C PHE A 47 -27.46 11.38 -9.16
N GLY A 48 -27.71 11.66 -10.45
CA GLY A 48 -27.67 13.03 -10.98
C GLY A 48 -26.27 13.57 -11.27
N ASN A 49 -25.23 12.75 -11.12
CA ASN A 49 -23.86 13.11 -11.48
C ASN A 49 -23.53 12.65 -12.91
N PRO A 50 -22.64 13.35 -13.63
CA PRO A 50 -22.15 12.88 -14.92
C PRO A 50 -21.24 11.65 -14.76
N GLU A 51 -21.03 10.93 -15.87
CA GLU A 51 -19.94 9.95 -15.96
C GLU A 51 -18.59 10.66 -15.73
N VAL A 52 -17.68 10.00 -14.99
CA VAL A 52 -16.34 10.54 -14.74
C VAL A 52 -15.35 10.04 -15.79
N ASP A 53 -14.33 10.86 -16.07
CA ASP A 53 -13.25 10.49 -16.99
C ASP A 53 -12.23 9.57 -16.33
N MET A 54 -12.06 9.69 -14.99
CA MET A 54 -11.05 8.95 -14.24
C MET A 54 -11.51 8.63 -12.81
N ILE A 55 -11.21 7.42 -12.34
CA ILE A 55 -11.43 6.97 -10.97
C ILE A 55 -10.09 6.76 -10.29
N VAL A 56 -9.88 7.42 -9.16
CA VAL A 56 -8.65 7.34 -8.35
C VAL A 56 -8.98 6.98 -6.91
N GLY A 57 -8.05 6.33 -6.25
CA GLY A 57 -8.15 5.99 -4.83
C GLY A 57 -7.98 4.49 -4.55
N PRO A 58 -7.58 4.15 -3.33
CA PRO A 58 -7.43 2.78 -2.88
C PRO A 58 -8.78 2.14 -2.56
N GLY A 59 -8.79 0.83 -2.39
CA GLY A 59 -9.95 0.09 -1.96
C GLY A 59 -9.65 -1.40 -1.81
N ASN A 60 -10.62 -2.14 -1.28
CA ASN A 60 -10.48 -3.58 -1.14
C ASN A 60 -10.42 -4.30 -2.51
N LYS A 61 -10.17 -5.60 -2.50
CA LYS A 61 -10.06 -6.44 -3.71
C LYS A 61 -11.25 -6.32 -4.67
N PHE A 62 -12.46 -6.07 -4.17
CA PHE A 62 -13.65 -5.90 -5.02
C PHE A 62 -13.65 -4.53 -5.72
N VAL A 63 -13.18 -3.47 -5.05
CA VAL A 63 -13.00 -2.15 -5.66
C VAL A 63 -11.91 -2.23 -6.73
N ALA A 64 -10.77 -2.86 -6.43
CA ALA A 64 -9.69 -3.06 -7.39
C ALA A 64 -10.17 -3.82 -8.63
N GLU A 65 -10.92 -4.90 -8.45
CA GLU A 65 -11.48 -5.68 -9.56
C GLU A 65 -12.51 -4.89 -10.37
N SER A 66 -13.35 -4.09 -9.72
CA SER A 66 -14.30 -3.21 -10.42
C SER A 66 -13.59 -2.16 -11.28
N LYS A 67 -12.52 -1.56 -10.78
CA LYS A 67 -11.66 -0.65 -11.55
C LYS A 67 -11.04 -1.36 -12.74
N ARG A 68 -10.55 -2.60 -12.55
CA ARG A 68 -9.99 -3.42 -13.63
C ARG A 68 -10.99 -3.68 -14.76
N ILE A 69 -12.23 -4.05 -14.40
CA ILE A 69 -13.30 -4.33 -15.38
C ILE A 69 -13.68 -3.09 -16.17
N LEU A 70 -13.67 -1.91 -15.53
CA LEU A 70 -14.10 -0.65 -16.15
C LEU A 70 -12.97 0.12 -16.82
N PHE A 71 -11.72 -0.32 -16.67
CA PHE A 71 -10.59 0.29 -17.36
C PHE A 71 -10.79 0.24 -18.89
N GLY A 72 -10.67 1.41 -19.52
CA GLY A 72 -10.99 1.60 -20.93
C GLY A 72 -12.33 2.32 -21.16
N LYS A 73 -13.35 2.08 -20.31
CA LYS A 73 -14.53 2.96 -20.24
C LYS A 73 -14.19 4.23 -19.47
N VAL A 74 -13.49 4.09 -18.33
CA VAL A 74 -12.95 5.20 -17.54
C VAL A 74 -11.45 4.99 -17.34
N GLY A 75 -10.71 6.08 -17.13
CA GLY A 75 -9.33 6.01 -16.66
C GLY A 75 -9.27 5.54 -15.22
N ILE A 76 -8.17 4.89 -14.84
CA ILE A 76 -7.88 4.55 -13.46
C ILE A 76 -6.45 4.96 -13.10
N ASP A 77 -6.21 5.19 -11.83
CA ASP A 77 -4.87 5.45 -11.29
C ASP A 77 -3.94 4.23 -11.44
N LEU A 78 -4.30 3.14 -10.76
CA LEU A 78 -3.59 1.87 -10.76
C LEU A 78 -4.46 0.76 -10.16
N PHE A 79 -3.96 -0.48 -10.23
CA PHE A 79 -4.54 -1.61 -9.50
C PHE A 79 -3.86 -1.70 -8.13
N ALA A 80 -4.55 -1.27 -7.07
CA ALA A 80 -4.12 -1.43 -5.69
C ALA A 80 -4.93 -2.58 -5.05
N GLY A 81 -4.24 -3.65 -4.70
CA GLY A 81 -4.78 -4.80 -3.98
C GLY A 81 -4.55 -4.69 -2.47
N PRO A 82 -4.40 -5.84 -1.77
CA PRO A 82 -3.98 -5.87 -0.38
C PRO A 82 -2.64 -5.17 -0.20
N THR A 83 -2.49 -4.48 0.92
CA THR A 83 -1.24 -3.78 1.22
C THR A 83 -0.10 -4.76 1.50
N GLU A 84 1.12 -4.38 1.14
CA GLU A 84 2.31 -5.23 1.18
C GLU A 84 3.48 -4.50 1.83
N ILE A 85 4.34 -5.23 2.54
CA ILE A 85 5.63 -4.73 3.00
C ILE A 85 6.76 -5.70 2.64
N GLY A 86 7.88 -5.16 2.15
CA GLY A 86 9.16 -5.84 2.08
C GLY A 86 10.18 -5.10 2.93
N ILE A 87 10.95 -5.81 3.73
CA ILE A 87 12.02 -5.23 4.54
C ILE A 87 13.35 -5.85 4.13
N ILE A 88 14.29 -5.03 3.70
CA ILE A 88 15.69 -5.42 3.54
C ILE A 88 16.42 -5.05 4.82
N ALA A 89 17.06 -6.04 5.46
CA ALA A 89 17.75 -5.81 6.71
C ALA A 89 19.05 -6.60 6.80
N ASP A 90 20.08 -6.03 7.42
CA ASP A 90 21.32 -6.71 7.74
C ASP A 90 21.56 -6.78 9.27
N HIS A 91 22.75 -7.16 9.67
CA HIS A 91 23.15 -7.32 11.08
C HIS A 91 23.13 -6.02 11.91
N THR A 92 23.01 -4.85 11.26
CA THR A 92 22.97 -3.55 11.94
C THR A 92 21.56 -3.14 12.36
N ALA A 93 20.55 -3.79 11.82
CA ALA A 93 19.15 -3.47 12.04
C ALA A 93 18.66 -3.85 13.45
N ASP A 94 17.71 -3.08 13.99
CA ASP A 94 17.02 -3.42 15.21
C ASP A 94 15.95 -4.50 14.92
N LYS A 95 16.17 -5.69 15.50
CA LYS A 95 15.33 -6.87 15.28
C LYS A 95 13.89 -6.69 15.77
N GLU A 96 13.71 -5.88 16.83
CA GLU A 96 12.39 -5.64 17.40
C GLU A 96 11.60 -4.67 16.50
N ILE A 97 12.23 -3.62 15.98
CA ILE A 97 11.60 -2.71 15.01
C ILE A 97 11.13 -3.48 13.79
N ILE A 98 11.99 -4.32 13.19
CA ILE A 98 11.61 -5.14 12.04
C ILE A 98 10.40 -6.03 12.34
N ALA A 99 10.38 -6.68 13.50
CA ALA A 99 9.26 -7.54 13.86
C ALA A 99 7.94 -6.77 14.00
N TYR A 100 7.97 -5.56 14.56
CA TYR A 100 6.80 -4.69 14.67
C TYR A 100 6.35 -4.13 13.32
N ASP A 101 7.27 -3.74 12.45
CA ASP A 101 6.94 -3.22 11.10
C ASP A 101 6.26 -4.31 10.25
N LEU A 102 6.74 -5.54 10.28
CA LEU A 102 6.10 -6.69 9.62
C LEU A 102 4.68 -6.95 10.15
N VAL A 103 4.50 -6.90 11.47
CA VAL A 103 3.17 -7.10 12.10
C VAL A 103 2.25 -5.92 11.81
N GLY A 104 2.77 -4.69 11.88
CA GLY A 104 2.02 -3.46 11.58
C GLY A 104 1.42 -3.47 10.18
N GLN A 105 2.08 -4.11 9.23
CA GLN A 105 1.53 -4.28 7.89
C GLN A 105 0.59 -5.48 7.78
N ALA A 106 0.94 -6.61 8.40
CA ALA A 106 0.13 -7.82 8.36
C ALA A 106 -1.27 -7.64 8.99
N GLU A 107 -1.42 -6.74 9.98
CA GLU A 107 -2.71 -6.50 10.65
C GLU A 107 -3.75 -5.80 9.77
N HIS A 108 -3.35 -5.19 8.64
CA HIS A 108 -4.27 -4.49 7.73
C HIS A 108 -5.30 -5.42 7.08
N GLY A 109 -4.95 -6.69 6.86
CA GLY A 109 -5.88 -7.64 6.28
C GLY A 109 -5.33 -9.06 6.20
N PRO A 110 -6.20 -10.07 6.12
CA PRO A 110 -5.78 -11.47 6.13
C PRO A 110 -5.00 -11.89 4.88
N ASP A 111 -4.95 -11.03 3.86
CA ASP A 111 -4.27 -11.23 2.59
C ASP A 111 -3.15 -10.19 2.34
N SER A 112 -2.59 -9.60 3.41
CA SER A 112 -1.51 -8.60 3.39
C SER A 112 -0.13 -9.25 3.52
N PRO A 113 0.66 -9.36 2.43
CA PRO A 113 1.98 -9.97 2.49
C PRO A 113 2.98 -9.16 3.31
N ALA A 114 3.85 -9.85 4.02
CA ALA A 114 4.95 -9.26 4.78
C ALA A 114 6.22 -10.09 4.58
N TRP A 115 7.26 -9.47 4.00
CA TRP A 115 8.47 -10.14 3.56
C TRP A 115 9.71 -9.55 4.21
N LEU A 116 10.59 -10.40 4.70
CA LEU A 116 11.93 -10.02 5.17
C LEU A 116 12.99 -10.62 4.25
N TYR A 117 13.88 -9.79 3.74
CA TYR A 117 15.08 -10.17 3.00
C TYR A 117 16.30 -9.85 3.85
N THR A 118 17.09 -10.85 4.23
CA THR A 118 18.23 -10.62 5.13
C THR A 118 19.41 -11.54 4.85
N THR A 119 20.61 -11.05 5.19
CA THR A 119 21.83 -11.87 5.24
C THR A 119 22.16 -12.34 6.67
N ASP A 120 21.40 -11.93 7.67
CA ASP A 120 21.62 -12.30 9.09
C ASP A 120 20.70 -13.42 9.52
N LYS A 121 21.28 -14.62 9.66
CA LYS A 121 20.54 -15.79 10.18
C LYS A 121 19.94 -15.53 11.56
N SER A 122 20.62 -14.77 12.42
CA SER A 122 20.11 -14.50 13.78
C SER A 122 18.86 -13.62 13.75
N LEU A 123 18.74 -12.73 12.75
CA LEU A 123 17.54 -11.96 12.49
C LEU A 123 16.39 -12.85 11.97
N CYS A 124 16.68 -13.78 11.04
CA CYS A 124 15.69 -14.76 10.59
C CYS A 124 15.08 -15.53 11.79
N ASP A 125 15.96 -16.13 12.59
CA ASP A 125 15.54 -16.94 13.76
C ASP A 125 14.73 -16.10 14.77
N TYR A 126 15.11 -14.82 14.95
CA TYR A 126 14.42 -13.88 15.83
C TYR A 126 13.02 -13.55 15.32
N VAL A 127 12.89 -13.11 14.08
CA VAL A 127 11.62 -12.70 13.47
C VAL A 127 10.64 -13.85 13.40
N MET A 128 11.09 -15.04 13.01
CA MET A 128 10.24 -16.24 12.95
C MET A 128 9.62 -16.60 14.31
N LYS A 129 10.31 -16.27 15.41
CA LYS A 129 9.81 -16.47 16.77
C LYS A 129 8.97 -15.28 17.27
N ARG A 130 9.49 -14.05 17.07
CA ARG A 130 8.95 -12.83 17.70
C ARG A 130 7.66 -12.34 17.05
N VAL A 131 7.53 -12.43 15.73
CA VAL A 131 6.31 -11.99 15.03
C VAL A 131 5.06 -12.71 15.54
N PRO A 132 5.00 -14.05 15.66
CA PRO A 132 3.86 -14.73 16.27
C PRO A 132 3.55 -14.27 17.71
N GLU A 133 4.58 -13.93 18.51
CA GLU A 133 4.38 -13.41 19.88
C GLU A 133 3.69 -12.03 19.84
N ILE A 134 4.19 -11.09 19.01
CA ILE A 134 3.59 -9.75 18.87
C ILE A 134 2.16 -9.85 18.36
N ILE A 135 1.86 -10.73 17.42
CA ILE A 135 0.50 -10.96 16.92
C ILE A 135 -0.46 -11.29 18.06
N GLN A 136 -0.03 -12.06 19.06
CA GLN A 136 -0.88 -12.39 20.22
C GLN A 136 -1.16 -11.20 21.14
N GLU A 137 -0.34 -10.16 21.10
CA GLU A 137 -0.52 -8.92 21.88
C GLU A 137 -1.57 -7.97 21.25
N LEU A 138 -1.94 -8.18 19.99
CA LEU A 138 -2.90 -7.33 19.25
C LEU A 138 -4.34 -7.52 19.73
N PRO A 139 -5.21 -6.49 19.53
CA PRO A 139 -6.65 -6.64 19.66
C PRO A 139 -7.18 -7.78 18.75
N GLU A 140 -8.25 -8.46 19.17
CA GLU A 140 -8.75 -9.66 18.51
C GLU A 140 -8.92 -9.54 17.00
N HIS A 141 -9.51 -8.44 16.52
CA HIS A 141 -9.73 -8.22 15.08
C HIS A 141 -8.41 -8.14 14.31
N ASN A 142 -7.47 -7.33 14.81
CA ASN A 142 -6.15 -7.14 14.18
C ASN A 142 -5.33 -8.43 14.27
N ARG A 143 -5.41 -9.14 15.42
CA ARG A 143 -4.76 -10.45 15.62
C ARG A 143 -5.21 -11.45 14.56
N ASN A 144 -6.50 -11.59 14.32
CA ASN A 144 -7.03 -12.55 13.34
C ASN A 144 -6.53 -12.24 11.92
N ASN A 145 -6.44 -10.95 11.56
CA ASN A 145 -5.88 -10.53 10.27
C ASN A 145 -4.39 -10.86 10.18
N ALA A 146 -3.60 -10.40 11.16
CA ALA A 146 -2.15 -10.57 11.17
C ALA A 146 -1.74 -12.06 11.21
N ASP A 147 -2.46 -12.89 11.98
CA ASP A 147 -2.20 -14.33 12.05
C ASP A 147 -2.43 -15.01 10.69
N ALA A 148 -3.53 -14.69 10.02
CA ALA A 148 -3.81 -15.22 8.70
C ALA A 148 -2.80 -14.72 7.66
N ALA A 149 -2.49 -13.43 7.66
CA ALA A 149 -1.54 -12.82 6.73
C ALA A 149 -0.13 -13.42 6.90
N TRP A 150 0.37 -13.50 8.13
CA TRP A 150 1.70 -14.05 8.41
C TRP A 150 1.79 -15.53 8.07
N ARG A 151 0.77 -16.34 8.43
CA ARG A 151 0.74 -17.77 8.14
C ARG A 151 0.73 -18.08 6.64
N ASP A 152 -0.05 -17.31 5.86
CA ASP A 152 -0.35 -17.64 4.46
C ASP A 152 0.52 -16.86 3.47
N TYR A 153 1.06 -15.68 3.85
CA TYR A 153 1.78 -14.75 2.97
C TYR A 153 3.06 -14.16 3.60
N GLY A 154 3.38 -14.49 4.85
CA GLY A 154 4.62 -14.08 5.48
C GLY A 154 5.80 -14.90 4.96
N GLU A 155 6.90 -14.24 4.60
CA GLU A 155 8.12 -14.92 4.15
C GLU A 155 9.37 -14.31 4.78
N VAL A 156 10.27 -15.16 5.25
CA VAL A 156 11.60 -14.76 5.71
C VAL A 156 12.63 -15.40 4.80
N ILE A 157 13.28 -14.57 3.99
CA ILE A 157 14.16 -15.01 2.90
C ILE A 157 15.60 -14.72 3.29
N MET A 158 16.36 -15.79 3.49
CA MET A 158 17.79 -15.73 3.75
C MET A 158 18.54 -15.61 2.43
N CYS A 159 19.36 -14.57 2.30
CA CYS A 159 20.18 -14.27 1.14
C CYS A 159 21.67 -14.41 1.50
N ASP A 160 22.52 -14.71 0.51
CA ASP A 160 23.97 -14.79 0.72
C ASP A 160 24.65 -13.43 0.68
N THR A 161 24.09 -12.46 -0.07
CA THR A 161 24.69 -11.14 -0.30
C THR A 161 23.64 -10.03 -0.33
N LYS A 162 24.07 -8.78 -0.14
CA LYS A 162 23.21 -7.61 -0.28
C LYS A 162 22.66 -7.44 -1.72
N GLU A 163 23.45 -7.85 -2.72
CA GLU A 163 23.06 -7.84 -4.13
C GLU A 163 21.90 -8.84 -4.38
N GLU A 164 21.93 -9.96 -3.69
CA GLU A 164 20.84 -10.94 -3.74
C GLU A 164 19.59 -10.42 -3.05
N MET A 165 19.72 -9.83 -1.84
CA MET A 165 18.57 -9.18 -1.17
C MET A 165 17.90 -8.15 -2.09
N MET A 166 18.69 -7.28 -2.72
CA MET A 166 18.20 -6.28 -3.67
C MET A 166 17.48 -6.94 -4.85
N LYS A 167 18.07 -7.97 -5.45
CA LYS A 167 17.49 -8.66 -6.61
C LYS A 167 16.18 -9.34 -6.26
N VAL A 168 16.11 -10.05 -5.14
CA VAL A 168 14.89 -10.71 -4.69
C VAL A 168 13.81 -9.67 -4.39
N SER A 169 14.14 -8.58 -3.67
CA SER A 169 13.21 -7.49 -3.43
C SER A 169 12.67 -6.87 -4.73
N ASP A 170 13.54 -6.62 -5.72
CA ASP A 170 13.12 -6.11 -7.03
C ASP A 170 12.22 -7.11 -7.81
N GLU A 171 12.38 -8.42 -7.59
CA GLU A 171 11.49 -9.44 -8.17
C GLU A 171 10.09 -9.42 -7.53
N TYR A 172 10.01 -9.22 -6.22
CA TYR A 172 8.73 -9.06 -5.50
C TYR A 172 8.08 -7.71 -5.80
N ALA A 173 8.89 -6.64 -5.90
CA ALA A 173 8.44 -5.27 -6.16
C ALA A 173 7.37 -4.80 -5.15
N PRO A 174 7.67 -4.79 -3.85
CA PRO A 174 6.70 -4.53 -2.79
C PRO A 174 6.11 -3.12 -2.87
N GLU A 175 4.91 -2.96 -2.35
CA GLU A 175 4.25 -1.67 -2.19
C GLU A 175 5.07 -0.74 -1.29
N HIS A 176 5.39 -1.20 -0.09
CA HIS A 176 6.27 -0.52 0.84
C HIS A 176 7.57 -1.31 0.94
N LEU A 177 8.69 -0.65 0.66
CA LEU A 177 10.01 -1.24 0.81
C LEU A 177 10.78 -0.46 1.87
N GLU A 178 11.09 -1.10 2.98
CA GLU A 178 11.97 -0.58 4.02
C GLU A 178 13.37 -1.14 3.86
N VAL A 179 14.38 -0.30 4.10
CA VAL A 179 15.79 -0.71 4.13
C VAL A 179 16.40 -0.31 5.46
N GLN A 180 16.68 -1.30 6.29
CA GLN A 180 17.32 -1.16 7.60
C GLN A 180 18.68 -1.86 7.56
N ALA A 181 19.64 -1.22 6.91
CA ALA A 181 20.95 -1.79 6.60
C ALA A 181 22.06 -0.72 6.61
N GLU A 182 23.32 -1.13 6.72
CA GLU A 182 24.47 -0.25 6.90
C GLU A 182 24.65 0.78 5.77
N ASN A 183 24.36 0.44 4.52
CA ASN A 183 24.67 1.30 3.36
C ASN A 183 23.40 1.74 2.60
N LEU A 184 22.61 2.62 3.19
CA LEU A 184 21.36 3.12 2.63
C LEU A 184 21.53 3.78 1.24
N ASP A 185 22.63 4.53 1.04
CA ASP A 185 22.94 5.19 -0.23
C ASP A 185 23.15 4.20 -1.38
N TRP A 186 23.71 3.03 -1.07
CA TRP A 186 23.89 1.99 -2.06
C TRP A 186 22.52 1.42 -2.50
N TYR A 187 21.63 1.14 -1.54
CA TYR A 187 20.28 0.67 -1.84
C TYR A 187 19.46 1.70 -2.63
N LEU A 188 19.51 2.97 -2.23
CA LEU A 188 18.86 4.06 -2.96
C LEU A 188 19.28 4.13 -4.44
N LYS A 189 20.53 3.84 -4.74
CA LYS A 189 21.06 3.89 -6.12
C LYS A 189 20.78 2.64 -6.94
N ASN A 190 20.55 1.49 -6.32
CA ASN A 190 20.51 0.21 -7.00
C ASN A 190 19.11 -0.42 -7.04
N LEU A 191 18.25 -0.20 -6.04
CA LEU A 191 16.86 -0.65 -6.04
C LEU A 191 16.05 0.04 -7.14
N LYS A 192 15.11 -0.68 -7.74
CA LYS A 192 14.34 -0.20 -8.91
C LYS A 192 12.84 -0.39 -8.77
N ASN A 193 12.40 -1.45 -8.10
CA ASN A 193 11.03 -1.91 -8.16
C ASN A 193 10.38 -1.87 -6.77
N TYR A 194 9.67 -0.79 -6.49
CA TYR A 194 8.92 -0.58 -5.25
C TYR A 194 7.84 0.50 -5.43
N GLY A 195 6.87 0.55 -4.56
CA GLY A 195 5.92 1.66 -4.49
C GLY A 195 6.52 2.87 -3.77
N SER A 196 6.86 2.72 -2.50
CA SER A 196 7.61 3.70 -1.70
C SER A 196 8.80 3.06 -1.04
N LEU A 197 9.91 3.80 -0.99
CA LEU A 197 11.17 3.37 -0.36
C LEU A 197 11.40 4.18 0.93
N PHE A 198 11.57 3.46 2.04
CA PHE A 198 11.87 3.99 3.36
C PHE A 198 13.28 3.61 3.75
N LEU A 199 14.12 4.60 4.04
CA LEU A 199 15.55 4.39 4.28
C LEU A 199 15.91 4.67 5.74
N GLY A 200 16.34 3.62 6.44
CA GLY A 200 16.72 3.63 7.84
C GLY A 200 15.52 3.37 8.77
N GLU A 201 15.86 2.91 9.97
CA GLU A 201 14.86 2.49 10.99
C GLU A 201 14.05 3.64 11.61
N GLU A 202 14.49 4.89 11.42
CA GLU A 202 13.72 6.07 11.85
C GLU A 202 12.63 6.48 10.86
N THR A 203 12.54 5.83 9.69
CA THR A 203 11.48 6.02 8.70
C THR A 203 10.57 4.81 8.66
N THR A 204 9.28 5.03 8.72
CA THR A 204 8.27 3.95 8.72
C THR A 204 7.13 4.28 7.77
N VAL A 205 6.39 3.26 7.35
CA VAL A 205 5.18 3.36 6.51
C VAL A 205 4.21 4.43 7.04
N ALA A 206 4.04 4.52 8.37
CA ALA A 206 3.16 5.52 8.99
C ALA A 206 3.52 6.98 8.65
N TYR A 207 4.77 7.31 8.38
CA TYR A 207 5.16 8.65 7.92
C TYR A 207 4.71 8.88 6.47
N GLY A 208 4.84 7.89 5.59
CA GLY A 208 4.35 7.92 4.22
C GLY A 208 2.85 8.19 4.16
N ASP A 209 2.10 7.53 5.04
CA ASP A 209 0.64 7.66 5.12
C ASP A 209 0.16 9.00 5.69
N LYS A 210 0.96 9.70 6.47
CA LYS A 210 0.48 10.85 7.25
C LYS A 210 1.07 12.18 6.81
N CYS A 211 2.36 12.39 6.94
CA CYS A 211 2.92 13.72 6.96
C CYS A 211 4.22 13.93 6.16
N SER A 212 4.77 12.92 5.53
CA SER A 212 5.98 13.07 4.69
C SER A 212 5.68 13.68 3.31
N GLY A 213 4.41 13.79 2.92
CA GLY A 213 3.97 14.49 1.71
C GLY A 213 3.76 13.64 0.47
N PRO A 214 4.41 12.48 0.26
CA PRO A 214 4.09 11.62 -0.87
C PRO A 214 2.69 11.02 -0.76
N ASN A 215 2.16 10.60 -1.92
CA ASN A 215 0.87 9.92 -1.97
C ASN A 215 1.02 8.47 -1.50
N HIS A 216 0.08 7.99 -0.69
CA HIS A 216 0.08 6.63 -0.15
C HIS A 216 -0.70 5.62 -1.02
N ILE A 217 -1.23 6.02 -2.17
CA ILE A 217 -1.88 5.09 -3.12
C ILE A 217 -0.78 4.48 -3.99
N LEU A 218 -0.30 3.34 -3.56
CA LEU A 218 0.89 2.69 -4.05
C LEU A 218 0.56 1.41 -4.83
N PRO A 219 1.47 0.95 -5.69
CA PRO A 219 1.27 -0.26 -6.49
C PRO A 219 1.48 -1.51 -5.63
N THR A 220 0.60 -2.49 -5.79
CA THR A 220 0.71 -3.82 -5.17
C THR A 220 0.85 -4.91 -6.23
N LYS A 221 1.06 -6.16 -5.82
CA LYS A 221 1.11 -7.34 -6.71
C LYS A 221 2.13 -7.20 -7.83
N GLY A 222 3.30 -6.68 -7.50
CA GLY A 222 4.41 -6.50 -8.43
C GLY A 222 4.25 -5.35 -9.41
N ALA A 223 3.23 -4.51 -9.29
CA ALA A 223 3.06 -3.33 -10.13
C ALA A 223 4.14 -2.26 -9.91
N GLY A 224 4.90 -2.34 -8.81
CA GLY A 224 6.11 -1.55 -8.59
C GLY A 224 7.16 -1.65 -9.71
N LYS A 225 7.06 -2.66 -10.58
CA LYS A 225 7.92 -2.84 -11.76
C LYS A 225 7.67 -1.81 -12.87
N TYR A 226 6.51 -1.13 -12.88
CA TYR A 226 6.18 -0.17 -13.95
C TYR A 226 5.51 1.12 -13.47
N THR A 227 5.18 1.24 -12.19
CA THR A 227 4.58 2.45 -11.62
C THR A 227 4.96 2.62 -10.15
N GLY A 228 5.17 3.85 -9.72
CA GLY A 228 5.37 4.20 -8.30
C GLY A 228 4.08 4.63 -7.58
N GLY A 229 2.91 4.43 -8.19
CA GLY A 229 1.63 4.80 -7.60
C GLY A 229 0.98 6.03 -8.19
N LEU A 230 0.09 6.66 -7.41
CA LEU A 230 -0.63 7.86 -7.82
C LEU A 230 0.28 9.10 -7.68
N TYR A 231 0.37 9.89 -8.73
CA TYR A 231 1.11 11.15 -8.77
C TYR A 231 0.44 12.13 -9.74
N VAL A 232 0.87 13.39 -9.73
CA VAL A 232 0.26 14.45 -10.54
C VAL A 232 0.20 14.14 -12.04
N GLY A 233 1.18 13.41 -12.56
CA GLY A 233 1.22 12.99 -13.97
C GLY A 233 0.07 12.07 -14.40
N LYS A 234 -0.60 11.40 -13.46
CA LYS A 234 -1.79 10.59 -13.76
C LYS A 234 -3.00 11.44 -14.20
N PHE A 235 -3.02 12.72 -13.84
CA PHE A 235 -4.06 13.68 -14.21
C PHE A 235 -3.72 14.50 -15.45
N ILE A 236 -2.55 14.28 -16.05
CA ILE A 236 -2.08 14.98 -17.25
C ILE A 236 -2.21 14.06 -18.45
N LYS A 237 -2.86 14.58 -19.49
CA LYS A 237 -2.99 13.88 -20.78
C LYS A 237 -2.02 14.45 -21.80
N THR A 238 -1.15 13.62 -22.37
CA THR A 238 -0.28 13.99 -23.49
C THR A 238 -1.05 13.82 -24.81
N VAL A 239 -1.03 14.85 -25.61
CA VAL A 239 -1.61 14.84 -26.97
C VAL A 239 -0.56 15.23 -28.00
N THR A 240 -0.72 14.76 -29.24
CA THR A 240 0.16 15.11 -30.37
C THR A 240 -0.60 15.91 -31.40
N TYR A 241 0.12 16.80 -32.09
CA TYR A 241 -0.37 17.57 -33.25
C TYR A 241 0.41 17.11 -34.47
N GLN A 242 -0.28 17.00 -35.63
CA GLN A 242 0.30 16.75 -36.94
C GLN A 242 -0.21 17.76 -37.94
#